data_d5e9138344f91dc83175a1b4acb49f71
#
_entry.id   d5e9138344f91dc83175a1b4acb49f71
#
_cell.length_a   1.000
_cell.length_b   1.000
_cell.length_c   1.000
_cell.angle_alpha   90.00
_cell.angle_beta   90.00
_cell.angle_gamma   90.00
#
_symmetry.space_group_name_H-M   'P 1'
#
loop_
_entity.id
_entity.type
_entity.pdbx_description
1 polymer ?
#
loop_
_entity_poly.entity_id
_entity_poly.type
_entity_poly.pdbx_seq_one_letter_code
_entity_poly.pdbx_strand_id
1 'polypeptide(L)'
;AWDFALPAIHIATESMTGDVAIGGNIGYDWFAQWGTNEALGADYAVGALTWNNYYAWIMATNNVIKQIDASDFATLDATQKSYLGFAYAYRAMFYLDLVRLYEFKENNYTEAPGVLGLGVPIVLPETTEAEAKNNPRAKVDDIYDQVIFPDLDKAEELLSGFTAPDKYTISPALVYGLKARAWLERGTAKNDAEAYVSAAEYARLA
;
A
#
# COMPACT_ATOMS: atom_id res chain seq x y z
N ALA A 1 -15.09 -11.15 14.19
CA ALA A 1 -13.84 -10.74 14.83
C ALA A 1 -12.61 -11.04 13.99
N TRP A 2 -12.76 -11.20 12.70
CA TRP A 2 -11.71 -11.44 11.69
C TRP A 2 -11.48 -10.22 10.78
N ASP A 3 -12.12 -9.11 11.07
CA ASP A 3 -12.16 -7.84 10.35
C ASP A 3 -11.31 -6.74 11.01
N PHE A 4 -10.22 -7.12 11.66
CA PHE A 4 -9.42 -6.22 12.49
C PHE A 4 -8.34 -5.48 11.76
N ALA A 5 -8.68 -4.69 10.76
CA ALA A 5 -7.74 -3.77 10.14
C ALA A 5 -6.46 -4.48 9.62
N LEU A 6 -5.34 -3.76 9.57
CA LEU A 6 -4.08 -4.23 9.02
C LEU A 6 -3.52 -5.52 9.64
N PRO A 7 -3.57 -5.74 10.98
CA PRO A 7 -3.08 -6.99 11.55
C PRO A 7 -3.82 -8.24 11.06
N ALA A 8 -5.13 -8.14 10.83
CA ALA A 8 -5.90 -9.27 10.30
C ALA A 8 -5.52 -9.59 8.84
N ILE A 9 -5.26 -8.56 8.04
CA ILE A 9 -4.78 -8.72 6.67
C ILE A 9 -3.41 -9.42 6.67
N HIS A 10 -2.50 -9.00 7.54
CA HIS A 10 -1.19 -9.63 7.67
C HIS A 10 -1.29 -11.10 8.09
N ILE A 11 -2.12 -11.43 9.08
CA ILE A 11 -2.31 -12.83 9.50
C ILE A 11 -2.90 -13.65 8.34
N ALA A 12 -3.86 -13.11 7.60
CA ALA A 12 -4.44 -13.81 6.46
C ALA A 12 -3.39 -14.06 5.36
N THR A 13 -2.58 -13.06 5.02
CA THR A 13 -1.53 -13.19 3.99
C THR A 13 -0.41 -14.13 4.44
N GLU A 14 0.02 -14.07 5.70
CA GLU A 14 1.03 -14.99 6.24
C GLU A 14 0.53 -16.45 6.26
N SER A 15 -0.78 -16.66 6.47
CA SER A 15 -1.35 -18.02 6.40
C SER A 15 -1.33 -18.63 4.99
N MET A 16 -1.16 -17.81 3.95
CA MET A 16 -1.02 -18.24 2.54
C MET A 16 0.43 -18.60 2.18
N THR A 17 1.37 -18.32 3.09
CA THR A 17 2.78 -18.64 2.91
C THR A 17 3.15 -19.95 3.62
N GLY A 18 4.40 -20.36 3.49
CA GLY A 18 4.93 -21.50 4.26
C GLY A 18 5.36 -21.16 5.69
N ASP A 19 5.24 -19.88 6.11
CA ASP A 19 5.78 -19.39 7.38
C ASP A 19 4.85 -19.64 8.55
N VAL A 20 3.55 -19.78 8.30
CA VAL A 20 2.55 -20.10 9.31
C VAL A 20 2.02 -21.52 9.13
N ALA A 21 2.21 -22.36 10.14
CA ALA A 21 1.63 -23.69 10.17
C ALA A 21 0.17 -23.60 10.63
N ILE A 22 -0.75 -24.07 9.80
CA ILE A 22 -2.18 -24.15 10.13
C ILE A 22 -2.47 -25.55 10.63
N GLY A 23 -2.96 -25.67 11.86
CA GLY A 23 -3.36 -26.95 12.45
C GLY A 23 -4.51 -27.60 11.67
N GLY A 24 -4.70 -28.92 11.87
CA GLY A 24 -5.72 -29.67 11.14
C GLY A 24 -7.14 -29.11 11.31
N ASN A 25 -8.01 -29.48 10.41
CA ASN A 25 -9.39 -29.02 10.29
C ASN A 25 -10.16 -29.13 11.62
N ILE A 26 -10.48 -27.98 12.21
CA ILE A 26 -11.26 -27.85 13.44
C ILE A 26 -12.67 -27.32 13.18
N GLY A 27 -13.23 -27.55 12.01
CA GLY A 27 -14.57 -27.14 11.62
C GLY A 27 -14.58 -25.94 10.68
N TYR A 28 -15.27 -24.88 11.02
CA TYR A 28 -15.36 -23.66 10.19
C TYR A 28 -14.06 -22.85 10.28
N ASP A 29 -13.08 -23.23 9.47
CA ASP A 29 -11.73 -22.71 9.54
C ASP A 29 -11.32 -22.00 8.23
N TRP A 30 -11.41 -20.69 8.22
CA TRP A 30 -10.98 -19.89 7.08
C TRP A 30 -9.46 -19.92 6.87
N PHE A 31 -8.69 -20.04 7.93
CA PHE A 31 -7.24 -20.11 7.82
C PHE A 31 -6.79 -21.35 7.04
N ALA A 32 -7.49 -22.49 7.19
CA ALA A 32 -7.22 -23.67 6.40
C ALA A 32 -7.47 -23.45 4.90
N GLN A 33 -8.55 -22.73 4.55
CA GLN A 33 -8.86 -22.35 3.16
C GLN A 33 -7.80 -21.39 2.59
N TRP A 34 -7.39 -20.40 3.37
CA TRP A 34 -6.34 -19.46 2.93
C TRP A 34 -4.98 -20.16 2.80
N GLY A 35 -4.63 -21.06 3.71
CA GLY A 35 -3.41 -21.86 3.64
C GLY A 35 -3.32 -22.77 2.42
N THR A 36 -4.47 -23.12 1.81
CA THR A 36 -4.54 -23.84 0.53
C THR A 36 -4.80 -22.91 -0.67
N ASN A 37 -4.74 -21.60 -0.46
CA ASN A 37 -5.05 -20.57 -1.47
C ASN A 37 -6.47 -20.66 -2.06
N GLU A 38 -7.41 -21.12 -1.25
CA GLU A 38 -8.82 -21.17 -1.58
C GLU A 38 -9.56 -19.94 -1.05
N ALA A 39 -10.76 -19.67 -1.57
CA ALA A 39 -11.64 -18.59 -1.10
C ALA A 39 -11.00 -17.18 -1.13
N LEU A 40 -10.20 -16.87 -2.17
CA LEU A 40 -9.49 -15.59 -2.34
C LEU A 40 -10.15 -14.64 -3.35
N GLY A 41 -11.18 -15.10 -4.09
CA GLY A 41 -11.86 -14.30 -5.10
C GLY A 41 -12.65 -13.12 -4.53
N ALA A 42 -13.17 -12.27 -5.42
CA ALA A 42 -13.90 -11.05 -5.08
C ALA A 42 -15.17 -11.29 -4.23
N ASP A 43 -15.77 -12.47 -4.35
CA ASP A 43 -16.97 -12.86 -3.61
C ASP A 43 -16.66 -13.38 -2.19
N TYR A 44 -15.39 -13.52 -1.86
CA TYR A 44 -14.97 -14.04 -0.56
C TYR A 44 -14.51 -12.92 0.38
N ALA A 45 -14.72 -13.18 1.67
CA ALA A 45 -14.52 -12.18 2.70
C ALA A 45 -13.12 -11.57 2.72
N VAL A 46 -12.07 -12.38 2.61
CA VAL A 46 -10.68 -11.88 2.68
C VAL A 46 -10.36 -10.93 1.54
N GLY A 47 -10.76 -11.27 0.31
CA GLY A 47 -10.54 -10.40 -0.85
C GLY A 47 -11.35 -9.11 -0.76
N ALA A 48 -12.65 -9.21 -0.48
CA ALA A 48 -13.54 -8.05 -0.41
C ALA A 48 -13.21 -7.11 0.74
N LEU A 49 -12.93 -7.63 1.94
CA LEU A 49 -12.59 -6.81 3.11
C LEU A 49 -11.26 -6.12 2.96
N THR A 50 -10.25 -6.81 2.47
CA THR A 50 -8.93 -6.23 2.23
C THR A 50 -9.06 -5.05 1.27
N TRP A 51 -9.73 -5.24 0.14
CA TRP A 51 -10.00 -4.18 -0.82
C TRP A 51 -10.73 -2.99 -0.19
N ASN A 52 -11.85 -3.26 0.48
CA ASN A 52 -12.68 -2.20 1.07
C ASN A 52 -11.95 -1.44 2.17
N ASN A 53 -11.18 -2.11 3.01
CA ASN A 53 -10.41 -1.47 4.08
C ASN A 53 -9.35 -0.53 3.50
N TYR A 54 -8.53 -1.00 2.56
CA TYR A 54 -7.50 -0.15 1.96
C TYR A 54 -8.10 1.06 1.26
N TYR A 55 -9.20 0.91 0.50
CA TYR A 55 -9.83 2.06 -0.14
C TYR A 55 -10.51 3.00 0.86
N ALA A 56 -11.05 2.50 1.96
CA ALA A 56 -11.54 3.36 3.04
C ALA A 56 -10.40 4.19 3.68
N TRP A 57 -9.24 3.58 3.89
CA TRP A 57 -8.06 4.28 4.41
C TRP A 57 -7.48 5.27 3.39
N ILE A 58 -7.43 4.92 2.12
CA ILE A 58 -7.04 5.85 1.04
C ILE A 58 -7.99 7.05 1.00
N MET A 59 -9.30 6.84 1.14
CA MET A 59 -10.27 7.94 1.21
C MET A 59 -10.04 8.83 2.43
N ALA A 60 -9.70 8.25 3.58
CA ALA A 60 -9.36 9.02 4.78
C ALA A 60 -8.11 9.90 4.55
N THR A 61 -7.05 9.35 3.95
CA THR A 61 -5.85 10.13 3.62
C THR A 61 -6.12 11.19 2.56
N ASN A 62 -6.91 10.90 1.54
CA ASN A 62 -7.33 11.87 0.52
C ASN A 62 -8.10 13.03 1.13
N ASN A 63 -8.96 12.78 2.13
CA ASN A 63 -9.69 13.83 2.82
C ASN A 63 -8.74 14.77 3.59
N VAL A 64 -7.71 14.25 4.25
CA VAL A 64 -6.69 15.08 4.92
C VAL A 64 -5.94 15.94 3.89
N ILE A 65 -5.48 15.32 2.80
CA ILE A 65 -4.75 16.01 1.73
C ILE A 65 -5.60 17.11 1.11
N LYS A 66 -6.90 16.84 0.89
CA LYS A 66 -7.82 17.83 0.32
C LYS A 66 -8.11 19.03 1.26
N GLN A 67 -8.09 18.79 2.57
CA GLN A 67 -8.41 19.83 3.56
C GLN A 67 -7.25 20.79 3.83
N ILE A 68 -6.02 20.34 3.60
CA ILE A 68 -4.83 21.16 3.81
C ILE A 68 -4.40 21.71 2.46
N ASP A 69 -4.42 23.04 2.32
CA ASP A 69 -3.88 23.70 1.12
C ASP A 69 -2.38 23.45 1.03
N ALA A 70 -1.99 22.57 0.11
CA ALA A 70 -0.62 22.14 -0.11
C ALA A 70 0.01 22.78 -1.36
N SER A 71 -0.53 23.91 -1.83
CA SER A 71 0.03 24.63 -2.98
C SER A 71 1.45 25.15 -2.71
N ASP A 72 1.75 25.49 -1.44
CA ASP A 72 3.09 25.87 -0.99
C ASP A 72 3.35 25.34 0.43
N PHE A 73 4.18 24.32 0.56
CA PHE A 73 4.56 23.73 1.85
C PHE A 73 5.25 24.71 2.80
N ALA A 74 5.86 25.79 2.28
CA ALA A 74 6.49 26.79 3.12
C ALA A 74 5.47 27.59 3.96
N THR A 75 4.24 27.69 3.51
CA THR A 75 3.17 28.42 4.20
C THR A 75 2.50 27.63 5.33
N LEU A 76 2.72 26.30 5.38
CA LEU A 76 2.12 25.42 6.36
C LEU A 76 2.83 25.54 7.72
N ASP A 77 2.04 25.50 8.79
CA ASP A 77 2.58 25.34 10.14
C ASP A 77 3.10 23.90 10.40
N ALA A 78 3.80 23.71 11.50
CA ALA A 78 4.40 22.41 11.83
C ALA A 78 3.36 21.28 12.00
N THR A 79 2.18 21.60 12.51
CA THR A 79 1.10 20.64 12.69
C THR A 79 0.50 20.23 11.34
N GLN A 80 0.23 21.20 10.49
CA GLN A 80 -0.26 20.94 9.12
C GLN A 80 0.74 20.11 8.31
N LYS A 81 2.04 20.45 8.40
CA LYS A 81 3.11 19.67 7.74
C LYS A 81 3.13 18.23 8.22
N SER A 82 3.04 18.00 9.53
CA SER A 82 3.07 16.64 10.06
C SER A 82 1.85 15.83 9.63
N TYR A 83 0.63 16.35 9.73
CA TYR A 83 -0.57 15.64 9.30
C TYR A 83 -0.60 15.37 7.80
N LEU A 84 -0.17 16.33 6.99
CA LEU A 84 -0.07 16.16 5.55
C LEU A 84 1.00 15.12 5.18
N GLY A 85 2.16 15.16 5.84
CA GLY A 85 3.23 14.17 5.67
C GLY A 85 2.77 12.76 6.06
N PHE A 86 2.01 12.62 7.15
CA PHE A 86 1.42 11.34 7.54
C PHE A 86 0.43 10.84 6.50
N ALA A 87 -0.43 11.71 5.99
CA ALA A 87 -1.43 11.33 4.98
C ALA A 87 -0.77 10.82 3.69
N TYR A 88 0.27 11.49 3.21
CA TYR A 88 1.03 11.03 2.05
C TYR A 88 1.75 9.71 2.32
N ALA A 89 2.44 9.56 3.46
CA ALA A 89 3.14 8.33 3.80
C ALA A 89 2.18 7.13 3.91
N TYR A 90 1.02 7.30 4.57
CA TYR A 90 0.01 6.26 4.65
C TYR A 90 -0.60 5.92 3.29
N ARG A 91 -0.91 6.92 2.45
CA ARG A 91 -1.47 6.64 1.13
C ARG A 91 -0.50 5.84 0.27
N ALA A 92 0.77 6.21 0.27
CA ALA A 92 1.82 5.46 -0.42
C ALA A 92 1.93 4.02 0.10
N MET A 93 1.90 3.82 1.42
CA MET A 93 1.94 2.49 2.04
C MET A 93 0.74 1.64 1.62
N PHE A 94 -0.47 2.23 1.62
CA PHE A 94 -1.67 1.50 1.23
C PHE A 94 -1.65 1.10 -0.25
N TYR A 95 -1.18 1.97 -1.14
CA TYR A 95 -1.03 1.60 -2.55
C TYR A 95 0.09 0.57 -2.77
N LEU A 96 1.18 0.65 -2.04
CA LEU A 96 2.25 -0.34 -2.10
C LEU A 96 1.76 -1.73 -1.69
N ASP A 97 0.97 -1.82 -0.62
CA ASP A 97 0.37 -3.07 -0.18
C ASP A 97 -0.69 -3.58 -1.18
N LEU A 98 -1.54 -2.69 -1.71
CA LEU A 98 -2.53 -3.05 -2.73
C LEU A 98 -1.89 -3.60 -4.00
N VAL A 99 -0.81 -2.99 -4.49
CA VAL A 99 -0.08 -3.51 -5.65
C VAL A 99 0.41 -4.92 -5.37
N ARG A 100 1.03 -5.16 -4.22
CA ARG A 100 1.55 -6.49 -3.84
C ARG A 100 0.45 -7.56 -3.76
N LEU A 101 -0.73 -7.18 -3.29
CA LEU A 101 -1.85 -8.10 -3.08
C LEU A 101 -2.68 -8.36 -4.35
N TYR A 102 -2.79 -7.38 -5.24
CA TYR A 102 -3.74 -7.42 -6.35
C TYR A 102 -3.10 -7.28 -7.74
N GLU A 103 -1.78 -7.16 -7.86
CA GLU A 103 -1.12 -7.21 -9.16
C GLU A 103 -1.25 -8.61 -9.76
N PHE A 104 -1.66 -8.67 -11.00
CA PHE A 104 -1.59 -9.89 -11.79
C PHE A 104 -0.18 -10.03 -12.37
N LYS A 105 0.59 -10.96 -11.79
CA LYS A 105 1.93 -11.34 -12.29
C LYS A 105 1.83 -12.56 -13.19
N GLU A 106 2.70 -12.61 -14.18
CA GLU A 106 2.86 -13.81 -15.00
C GLU A 106 3.24 -15.00 -14.13
N ASN A 107 2.57 -16.11 -14.34
CA ASN A 107 2.84 -17.38 -13.65
C ASN A 107 2.45 -18.55 -14.53
N ASN A 108 2.88 -19.77 -14.13
CA ASN A 108 2.66 -20.99 -14.92
C ASN A 108 1.25 -21.59 -14.78
N TYR A 109 0.37 -20.98 -14.01
CA TYR A 109 -0.93 -21.55 -13.64
C TYR A 109 -2.13 -20.74 -14.15
N THR A 110 -1.92 -19.49 -14.54
CA THR A 110 -3.01 -18.57 -14.88
C THR A 110 -2.76 -17.94 -16.24
N GLU A 111 -3.65 -18.18 -17.18
CA GLU A 111 -3.69 -17.48 -18.47
C GLU A 111 -4.59 -16.25 -18.35
N ALA A 112 -4.01 -15.11 -18.11
CA ALA A 112 -4.75 -13.84 -18.00
C ALA A 112 -4.03 -12.67 -18.70
N PRO A 113 -3.70 -12.79 -20.02
CA PRO A 113 -2.85 -11.81 -20.69
C PRO A 113 -3.43 -10.39 -20.69
N GLY A 114 -4.74 -10.25 -20.63
CA GLY A 114 -5.41 -8.94 -20.63
C GLY A 114 -5.30 -8.17 -19.31
N VAL A 115 -4.82 -8.78 -18.23
CA VAL A 115 -4.70 -8.16 -16.90
C VAL A 115 -3.27 -8.16 -16.35
N LEU A 116 -2.30 -8.73 -17.07
CA LEU A 116 -0.90 -8.75 -16.66
C LEU A 116 -0.36 -7.33 -16.49
N GLY A 117 0.31 -7.09 -15.37
CA GLY A 117 0.86 -5.78 -15.00
C GLY A 117 -0.17 -4.73 -14.60
N LEU A 118 -1.45 -5.11 -14.46
CA LEU A 118 -2.47 -4.26 -13.87
C LEU A 118 -2.49 -4.45 -12.36
N GLY A 119 -2.49 -3.33 -11.64
CA GLY A 119 -2.63 -3.28 -10.20
C GLY A 119 -4.07 -2.97 -9.79
N VAL A 120 -4.29 -1.81 -9.21
CA VAL A 120 -5.57 -1.35 -8.67
C VAL A 120 -5.94 0.04 -9.24
N PRO A 121 -7.21 0.48 -9.18
CA PRO A 121 -7.60 1.83 -9.56
C PRO A 121 -6.89 2.90 -8.72
N ILE A 122 -6.46 3.99 -9.36
CA ILE A 122 -5.93 5.17 -8.66
C ILE A 122 -7.10 6.07 -8.27
N VAL A 123 -7.23 6.39 -6.98
CA VAL A 123 -8.23 7.32 -6.43
C VAL A 123 -7.50 8.43 -5.69
N LEU A 124 -7.61 9.65 -6.20
CA LEU A 124 -6.96 10.84 -5.67
C LEU A 124 -7.98 11.79 -5.02
N PRO A 125 -7.56 12.84 -4.29
CA PRO A 125 -8.47 13.77 -3.62
C PRO A 125 -9.49 14.45 -4.55
N GLU A 126 -9.13 14.64 -5.81
CA GLU A 126 -9.96 15.25 -6.85
C GLU A 126 -10.87 14.26 -7.58
N THR A 127 -10.68 12.96 -7.42
CA THR A 127 -11.48 11.93 -8.09
C THR A 127 -12.94 12.05 -7.67
N THR A 128 -13.80 12.31 -8.63
CA THR A 128 -15.24 12.40 -8.41
C THR A 128 -15.89 11.02 -8.29
N GLU A 129 -17.10 10.96 -7.72
CA GLU A 129 -17.87 9.71 -7.64
C GLU A 129 -18.15 9.11 -9.03
N ALA A 130 -18.40 9.95 -10.04
CA ALA A 130 -18.63 9.50 -11.40
C ALA A 130 -17.40 8.86 -12.04
N GLU A 131 -16.23 9.44 -11.80
CA GLU A 131 -14.95 8.89 -12.24
C GLU A 131 -14.62 7.60 -11.49
N ALA A 132 -14.85 7.57 -10.18
CA ALA A 132 -14.59 6.39 -9.36
C ALA A 132 -15.42 5.16 -9.79
N LYS A 133 -16.66 5.36 -10.26
CA LYS A 133 -17.52 4.26 -10.78
C LYS A 133 -17.00 3.61 -12.05
N ASN A 134 -16.23 4.34 -12.86
CA ASN A 134 -15.69 3.88 -14.13
C ASN A 134 -14.15 3.86 -14.13
N ASN A 135 -13.54 3.75 -12.97
CA ASN A 135 -12.09 3.78 -12.79
C ASN A 135 -11.51 2.37 -13.00
N PRO A 136 -10.87 2.09 -14.13
CA PRO A 136 -10.26 0.79 -14.38
C PRO A 136 -9.02 0.58 -13.50
N ARG A 137 -8.54 -0.64 -13.45
CA ARG A 137 -7.23 -0.94 -12.87
C ARG A 137 -6.15 -0.19 -13.63
N ALA A 138 -5.30 0.52 -12.92
CA ALA A 138 -4.12 1.18 -13.47
C ALA A 138 -2.97 0.18 -13.66
N LYS A 139 -2.04 0.52 -14.54
CA LYS A 139 -0.78 -0.23 -14.60
C LYS A 139 0.00 -0.05 -13.31
N VAL A 140 0.70 -1.08 -12.89
CA VAL A 140 1.54 -1.02 -11.69
C VAL A 140 2.57 0.11 -11.80
N ASP A 141 3.18 0.31 -12.96
CA ASP A 141 4.11 1.41 -13.20
C ASP A 141 3.47 2.78 -12.93
N ASP A 142 2.24 2.99 -13.43
CA ASP A 142 1.52 4.25 -13.21
C ASP A 142 1.22 4.48 -11.71
N ILE A 143 0.93 3.42 -10.95
CA ILE A 143 0.70 3.55 -9.50
C ILE A 143 1.98 3.97 -8.76
N TYR A 144 3.12 3.41 -9.13
CA TYR A 144 4.41 3.82 -8.57
C TYR A 144 4.76 5.27 -8.95
N ASP A 145 4.60 5.63 -10.22
CA ASP A 145 5.05 6.91 -10.75
C ASP A 145 4.12 8.08 -10.39
N GLN A 146 2.81 7.82 -10.24
CA GLN A 146 1.81 8.86 -9.95
C GLN A 146 1.45 8.97 -8.47
N VAL A 147 1.63 7.89 -7.68
CA VAL A 147 1.20 7.88 -6.28
C VAL A 147 2.34 7.50 -5.34
N ILE A 148 2.91 6.29 -5.44
CA ILE A 148 3.78 5.76 -4.40
C ILE A 148 5.03 6.64 -4.22
N PHE A 149 5.82 6.85 -5.26
CA PHE A 149 7.03 7.67 -5.15
C PHE A 149 6.74 9.15 -4.90
N PRO A 150 5.82 9.81 -5.64
CA PRO A 150 5.51 11.21 -5.35
C PRO A 150 4.99 11.46 -3.93
N ASP A 151 4.21 10.56 -3.39
CA ASP A 151 3.70 10.68 -2.02
C ASP A 151 4.81 10.47 -0.98
N LEU A 152 5.70 9.51 -1.19
CA LEU A 152 6.85 9.30 -0.31
C LEU A 152 7.84 10.48 -0.36
N ASP A 153 8.02 11.10 -1.53
CA ASP A 153 8.86 12.30 -1.66
C ASP A 153 8.27 13.49 -0.91
N LYS A 154 6.96 13.73 -1.03
CA LYS A 154 6.25 14.75 -0.27
C LYS A 154 6.27 14.48 1.24
N ALA A 155 6.10 13.22 1.64
CA ALA A 155 6.17 12.84 3.04
C ALA A 155 7.57 13.09 3.63
N GLU A 156 8.63 12.76 2.90
CA GLU A 156 10.02 13.04 3.29
C GLU A 156 10.26 14.54 3.48
N GLU A 157 9.84 15.37 2.52
CA GLU A 157 9.97 16.82 2.60
C GLU A 157 9.22 17.40 3.81
N LEU A 158 7.94 17.04 3.95
CA LEU A 158 7.05 17.57 5.00
C LEU A 158 7.47 17.15 6.40
N LEU A 159 8.02 15.95 6.55
CA LEU A 159 8.49 15.41 7.83
C LEU A 159 9.97 15.67 8.09
N SER A 160 10.65 16.43 7.22
CA SER A 160 12.04 16.81 7.43
C SER A 160 12.20 17.54 8.77
N GLY A 161 13.03 16.99 9.66
CA GLY A 161 13.23 17.50 11.02
C GLY A 161 12.11 17.18 12.02
N PHE A 162 11.06 16.48 11.61
CA PHE A 162 10.02 16.04 12.54
C PHE A 162 10.54 14.96 13.49
N THR A 163 10.27 15.13 14.77
CA THR A 163 10.57 14.12 15.80
C THR A 163 9.26 13.46 16.24
N ALA A 164 9.12 12.18 15.97
CA ALA A 164 7.95 11.42 16.39
C ALA A 164 7.89 11.32 17.93
N PRO A 165 6.73 11.62 18.55
CA PRO A 165 6.59 11.58 20.01
C PRO A 165 6.64 10.16 20.58
N ASP A 166 6.38 9.16 19.75
CA ASP A 166 6.38 7.75 20.11
C ASP A 166 6.62 6.85 18.87
N LYS A 167 6.75 5.55 19.12
CA LYS A 167 6.99 4.54 18.06
C LYS A 167 5.80 4.23 17.17
N TYR A 168 4.62 4.75 17.46
CA TYR A 168 3.39 4.54 16.68
C TYR A 168 3.12 5.68 15.71
N THR A 169 3.81 6.80 15.89
CA THR A 169 3.71 7.97 15.02
C THR A 169 4.66 7.81 13.84
N ILE A 170 4.22 8.16 12.64
CA ILE A 170 5.07 8.17 11.45
C ILE A 170 6.26 9.11 11.68
N SER A 171 7.44 8.58 11.45
CA SER A 171 8.72 9.31 11.54
C SER A 171 9.38 9.40 10.17
N PRO A 172 10.37 10.30 9.97
CA PRO A 172 11.21 10.28 8.77
C PRO A 172 11.83 8.90 8.50
N ALA A 173 12.29 8.20 9.55
CA ALA A 173 12.84 6.85 9.44
C ALA A 173 11.82 5.85 8.83
N LEU A 174 10.55 5.92 9.25
CA LEU A 174 9.51 5.09 8.64
C LEU A 174 9.30 5.41 7.16
N VAL A 175 9.33 6.69 6.78
CA VAL A 175 9.24 7.09 5.36
C VAL A 175 10.41 6.53 4.56
N TYR A 176 11.63 6.58 5.09
CA TYR A 176 12.79 5.95 4.45
C TYR A 176 12.64 4.44 4.32
N GLY A 177 12.12 3.77 5.34
CA GLY A 177 11.80 2.34 5.27
C GLY A 177 10.78 2.01 4.19
N LEU A 178 9.75 2.84 4.01
CA LEU A 178 8.77 2.68 2.92
C LEU A 178 9.40 2.92 1.55
N LYS A 179 10.27 3.94 1.40
CA LYS A 179 11.04 4.17 0.17
C LYS A 179 11.95 2.99 -0.15
N ALA A 180 12.69 2.49 0.84
CA ALA A 180 13.55 1.32 0.68
C ALA A 180 12.76 0.11 0.15
N ARG A 181 11.60 -0.15 0.74
CA ARG A 181 10.71 -1.23 0.32
C ARG A 181 10.16 -1.02 -1.09
N ALA A 182 9.71 0.20 -1.41
CA ALA A 182 9.19 0.52 -2.74
C ALA A 182 10.26 0.32 -3.83
N TRP A 183 11.48 0.80 -3.60
CA TRP A 183 12.60 0.61 -4.52
C TRP A 183 13.02 -0.84 -4.65
N LEU A 184 13.04 -1.60 -3.54
CA LEU A 184 13.36 -3.03 -3.56
C LEU A 184 12.36 -3.82 -4.42
N GLU A 185 11.07 -3.53 -4.26
CA GLU A 185 10.02 -4.18 -5.04
C GLU A 185 10.09 -3.83 -6.53
N ARG A 186 10.36 -2.55 -6.85
CA ARG A 186 10.59 -2.12 -8.24
C ARG A 186 11.82 -2.79 -8.83
N GLY A 187 12.93 -2.82 -8.08
CA GLY A 187 14.16 -3.51 -8.51
C GLY A 187 13.92 -4.98 -8.81
N THR A 188 13.17 -5.65 -7.97
CA THR A 188 12.82 -7.07 -8.15
C THR A 188 11.94 -7.27 -9.38
N ALA A 189 10.89 -6.46 -9.53
CA ALA A 189 9.95 -6.58 -10.65
C ALA A 189 10.57 -6.28 -12.02
N LYS A 190 11.54 -5.37 -12.07
CA LYS A 190 12.19 -4.90 -13.33
C LYS A 190 13.59 -5.48 -13.53
N ASN A 191 14.13 -6.22 -12.56
CA ASN A 191 15.53 -6.64 -12.52
C ASN A 191 16.49 -5.43 -12.66
N ASP A 192 16.22 -4.37 -11.91
CA ASP A 192 16.88 -3.07 -12.01
C ASP A 192 17.92 -2.89 -10.91
N ALA A 193 19.21 -2.87 -11.28
CA ALA A 193 20.31 -2.73 -10.35
C ALA A 193 20.33 -1.35 -9.65
N GLU A 194 19.93 -0.28 -10.31
CA GLU A 194 19.91 1.08 -9.74
C GLU A 194 18.82 1.19 -8.67
N ALA A 195 17.68 0.54 -8.88
CA ALA A 195 16.63 0.47 -7.89
C ALA A 195 17.07 -0.26 -6.61
N TYR A 196 17.88 -1.31 -6.72
CA TYR A 196 18.48 -1.97 -5.55
C TYR A 196 19.48 -1.07 -4.80
N VAL A 197 20.24 -0.26 -5.51
CA VAL A 197 21.13 0.75 -4.88
C VAL A 197 20.29 1.74 -4.09
N SER A 198 19.26 2.32 -4.70
CA SER A 198 18.33 3.24 -4.02
C SER A 198 17.67 2.60 -2.80
N ALA A 199 17.22 1.35 -2.92
CA ALA A 199 16.67 0.61 -1.79
C ALA A 199 17.65 0.48 -0.62
N ALA A 200 18.90 0.16 -0.91
CA ALA A 200 19.95 0.02 0.11
C ALA A 200 20.31 1.37 0.76
N GLU A 201 20.30 2.46 0.01
CA GLU A 201 20.55 3.81 0.53
C GLU A 201 19.44 4.24 1.50
N TYR A 202 18.17 4.11 1.12
CA TYR A 202 17.05 4.43 1.99
C TYR A 202 16.95 3.50 3.20
N ALA A 203 17.31 2.22 3.06
CA ALA A 203 17.36 1.30 4.20
C ALA A 203 18.42 1.67 5.25
N ARG A 204 19.49 2.38 4.86
CA ARG A 204 20.49 2.89 5.84
C ARG A 204 20.02 4.16 6.56
N LEU A 205 19.09 4.90 5.97
CA LEU A 205 18.50 6.11 6.57
C LEU A 205 17.34 5.77 7.52
N ALA A 206 16.71 4.61 7.33
CA ALA A 206 15.62 4.09 8.16
C ALA A 206 16.14 3.58 9.51
#